data_2e51973eed9df1d1b19a8fb1671c21ba
#
_entry.id   2e51973eed9df1d1b19a8fb1671c21ba
#
_cell.length_a   1.000
_cell.length_b   1.000
_cell.length_c   1.000
_cell.angle_alpha   90.00
_cell.angle_beta   90.00
_cell.angle_gamma   90.00
#
_symmetry.space_group_name_H-M   'P 1'
#
loop_
_entity.id
_entity.type
_entity.pdbx_description
1 polymer ?
#
loop_
_entity_poly.entity_id
_entity_poly.type
_entity_poly.pdbx_seq_one_letter_code
_entity_poly.pdbx_strand_id
1 'polypeptide(L)'
;MRKFLVLPLTIALLVTITALAGAAGVSTLVNTGSPTAPFSENKQNEPSVAIDANHTNVLASGANDNIDMEACNAGNDTTCPFTNGVGVSGIYFSFDSGKTWTQPTYYGLTARGCQGVPGSSDPACTPVVGPIGTLPWYYENGLVSDGDPAVAFGPKPDASGSF
;
A
#
# COMPACT_ATOMS: atom_id res chain seq x y z
N MET A 1 46.85 -22.18 -43.02
CA MET A 1 46.97 -21.20 -41.92
C MET A 1 45.60 -20.51 -41.69
N ARG A 2 44.62 -21.18 -41.03
CA ARG A 2 43.27 -20.62 -40.82
C ARG A 2 42.63 -21.14 -39.51
N LYS A 3 43.38 -21.30 -38.42
CA LYS A 3 42.83 -21.90 -37.17
C LYS A 3 42.94 -21.05 -35.91
N PHE A 4 43.33 -19.78 -35.99
CA PHE A 4 43.55 -18.96 -34.80
C PHE A 4 42.60 -17.77 -34.61
N LEU A 5 41.54 -17.64 -35.44
CA LEU A 5 40.68 -16.46 -35.37
C LEU A 5 39.31 -16.68 -34.69
N VAL A 6 39.02 -17.93 -34.32
CA VAL A 6 37.70 -18.30 -33.78
C VAL A 6 37.65 -18.23 -32.25
N LEU A 7 38.79 -18.40 -31.58
CA LEU A 7 38.85 -18.48 -30.11
C LEU A 7 38.61 -17.15 -29.38
N PRO A 8 39.08 -15.99 -29.85
CA PRO A 8 38.82 -14.71 -29.15
C PRO A 8 37.38 -14.23 -29.30
N LEU A 9 36.68 -14.60 -30.35
CA LEU A 9 35.29 -14.13 -30.58
C LEU A 9 34.28 -14.87 -29.70
N THR A 10 34.54 -16.14 -29.37
CA THR A 10 33.67 -16.93 -28.48
C THR A 10 33.82 -16.53 -27.02
N ILE A 11 35.00 -16.12 -26.58
CA ILE A 11 35.24 -15.62 -25.21
C ILE A 11 34.62 -14.25 -25.03
N ALA A 12 34.68 -13.37 -26.02
CA ALA A 12 34.02 -12.04 -25.95
C ALA A 12 32.48 -12.14 -25.88
N LEU A 13 31.89 -13.12 -26.54
CA LEU A 13 30.45 -13.33 -26.53
C LEU A 13 29.94 -13.92 -25.20
N LEU A 14 30.76 -14.76 -24.51
CA LEU A 14 30.39 -15.30 -23.20
C LEU A 14 30.45 -14.25 -22.07
N VAL A 15 31.33 -13.27 -22.16
CA VAL A 15 31.47 -12.21 -21.13
C VAL A 15 30.33 -11.18 -21.21
N THR A 16 29.74 -10.99 -22.39
CA THR A 16 28.63 -10.04 -22.55
C THR A 16 27.27 -10.57 -22.06
N ILE A 17 27.12 -11.89 -21.92
CA ILE A 17 25.85 -12.51 -21.46
C ILE A 17 25.73 -12.50 -19.92
N THR A 18 26.84 -12.41 -19.19
CA THR A 18 26.81 -12.41 -17.71
C THR A 18 26.49 -11.04 -17.10
N ALA A 19 26.47 -9.97 -17.87
CA ALA A 19 26.16 -8.61 -17.36
C ALA A 19 24.65 -8.28 -17.32
N LEU A 20 23.79 -9.18 -17.78
CA LEU A 20 22.33 -9.01 -17.76
C LEU A 20 21.62 -9.81 -16.65
N ALA A 21 22.37 -10.49 -15.78
CA ALA A 21 21.80 -11.11 -14.60
C ALA A 21 21.55 -10.07 -13.51
N GLY A 22 20.57 -9.27 -13.75
CA GLY A 22 19.57 -8.73 -12.89
C GLY A 22 20.04 -7.93 -11.68
N ALA A 23 19.56 -6.77 -11.56
CA ALA A 23 19.07 -6.31 -10.29
C ALA A 23 17.73 -7.02 -10.04
N ALA A 24 17.73 -8.16 -9.40
CA ALA A 24 16.56 -8.64 -8.70
C ALA A 24 16.29 -7.59 -7.62
N GLY A 25 15.37 -6.68 -7.89
CA GLY A 25 14.96 -5.67 -6.93
C GLY A 25 14.51 -6.38 -5.66
N VAL A 26 15.00 -5.95 -4.52
CA VAL A 26 14.49 -6.43 -3.23
C VAL A 26 13.07 -5.91 -3.11
N SER A 27 12.08 -6.81 -3.11
CA SER A 27 10.70 -6.45 -2.79
C SER A 27 10.58 -6.19 -1.31
N THR A 28 9.96 -5.07 -0.94
CA THR A 28 9.69 -4.71 0.45
C THR A 28 8.18 -4.61 0.65
N LEU A 29 7.67 -5.18 1.75
CA LEU A 29 6.27 -5.04 2.12
C LEU A 29 6.01 -3.60 2.55
N VAL A 30 5.01 -2.96 1.95
CA VAL A 30 4.67 -1.55 2.19
C VAL A 30 3.71 -1.41 3.37
N ASN A 31 2.71 -2.27 3.48
CA ASN A 31 1.77 -2.30 4.59
C ASN A 31 2.30 -3.12 5.77
N THR A 32 1.67 -2.97 6.94
CA THR A 32 2.04 -3.77 8.12
C THR A 32 1.57 -5.23 8.01
N GLY A 33 0.85 -5.57 6.96
CA GLY A 33 0.16 -6.84 6.82
C GLY A 33 -1.06 -6.96 7.74
N SER A 34 -2.00 -7.78 7.35
CA SER A 34 -3.16 -8.08 8.19
C SER A 34 -2.78 -8.98 9.35
N PRO A 35 -3.27 -8.71 10.57
CA PRO A 35 -3.25 -9.71 11.62
C PRO A 35 -4.06 -10.94 11.19
N THR A 36 -3.66 -12.10 11.67
CA THR A 36 -4.34 -13.37 11.38
C THR A 36 -5.66 -13.54 12.14
N ALA A 37 -5.89 -12.76 13.18
CA ALA A 37 -7.07 -12.84 14.03
C ALA A 37 -7.79 -11.47 14.08
N PRO A 38 -9.14 -11.46 14.10
CA PRO A 38 -10.01 -12.62 13.98
C PRO A 38 -9.99 -13.29 12.60
N PHE A 39 -9.63 -12.58 11.54
CA PHE A 39 -9.40 -13.09 10.19
C PHE A 39 -8.35 -12.25 9.47
N SER A 40 -7.82 -12.82 8.41
CA SER A 40 -6.90 -12.11 7.52
C SER A 40 -7.67 -11.14 6.65
N GLU A 41 -7.21 -9.88 6.60
CA GLU A 41 -7.82 -8.77 5.87
C GLU A 41 -6.77 -8.11 4.96
N ASN A 42 -6.15 -8.90 4.10
CA ASN A 42 -4.99 -8.51 3.28
C ASN A 42 -5.37 -7.93 1.92
N LYS A 43 -6.58 -7.42 1.75
CA LYS A 43 -7.01 -6.88 0.47
C LYS A 43 -6.55 -5.43 0.34
N GLN A 44 -5.53 -5.23 -0.48
CA GLN A 44 -5.07 -3.91 -0.93
C GLN A 44 -5.07 -3.89 -2.45
N ASN A 45 -5.54 -2.79 -3.04
CA ASN A 45 -5.52 -2.56 -4.48
C ASN A 45 -5.35 -1.06 -4.78
N GLU A 46 -5.19 -0.72 -6.06
CA GLU A 46 -5.06 0.64 -6.57
C GLU A 46 -3.96 1.45 -5.87
N PRO A 47 -2.73 0.91 -5.78
CA PRO A 47 -1.66 1.61 -5.09
C PRO A 47 -1.19 2.83 -5.86
N SER A 48 -0.88 3.91 -5.13
CA SER A 48 -0.15 5.06 -5.62
C SER A 48 1.09 5.31 -4.79
N VAL A 49 2.13 5.87 -5.38
CA VAL A 49 3.37 6.21 -4.68
C VAL A 49 3.93 7.52 -5.21
N ALA A 50 4.47 8.32 -4.31
CA ALA A 50 5.21 9.53 -4.64
C ALA A 50 6.56 9.53 -3.92
N ILE A 51 7.55 10.17 -4.55
CA ILE A 51 8.89 10.39 -4.01
C ILE A 51 9.07 11.89 -3.82
N ASP A 52 9.56 12.31 -2.66
CA ASP A 52 9.95 13.70 -2.44
C ASP A 52 11.13 14.05 -3.35
N ALA A 53 10.93 15.01 -4.26
CA ALA A 53 11.96 15.42 -5.20
C ALA A 53 13.20 16.06 -4.53
N ASN A 54 13.04 16.64 -3.33
CA ASN A 54 14.10 17.27 -2.57
C ASN A 54 14.79 16.29 -1.59
N HIS A 55 14.09 15.23 -1.19
CA HIS A 55 14.55 14.21 -0.26
C HIS A 55 14.20 12.82 -0.80
N THR A 56 14.93 12.35 -1.78
CA THR A 56 14.60 11.11 -2.53
C THR A 56 14.58 9.82 -1.69
N ASN A 57 15.02 9.89 -0.45
CA ASN A 57 14.86 8.83 0.54
C ASN A 57 13.47 8.84 1.22
N VAL A 58 12.66 9.90 1.00
CA VAL A 58 11.31 10.03 1.57
C VAL A 58 10.29 9.67 0.52
N LEU A 59 9.46 8.68 0.83
CA LEU A 59 8.37 8.21 -0.02
C LEU A 59 7.07 8.19 0.77
N ALA A 60 5.97 8.46 0.08
CA ALA A 60 4.63 8.24 0.57
C ALA A 60 3.88 7.34 -0.41
N SER A 61 3.04 6.45 0.10
CA SER A 61 2.19 5.57 -0.70
C SER A 61 0.78 5.56 -0.12
N GLY A 62 -0.20 5.37 -0.97
CA GLY A 62 -1.58 5.12 -0.60
C GLY A 62 -2.10 3.89 -1.34
N ALA A 63 -3.07 3.22 -0.75
CA ALA A 63 -3.82 2.14 -1.39
C ALA A 63 -5.23 2.07 -0.83
N ASN A 64 -6.15 1.46 -1.57
CA ASN A 64 -7.34 0.92 -0.94
C ASN A 64 -6.88 -0.17 0.01
N ASP A 65 -7.21 -0.05 1.28
CA ASP A 65 -6.78 -0.96 2.34
C ASP A 65 -7.99 -1.37 3.18
N ASN A 66 -8.36 -2.62 3.07
CA ASN A 66 -9.55 -3.17 3.74
C ASN A 66 -9.26 -3.69 5.16
N ILE A 67 -8.11 -3.30 5.75
CA ILE A 67 -7.68 -3.81 7.06
C ILE A 67 -8.69 -3.58 8.19
N ASP A 68 -9.54 -2.57 8.06
CA ASP A 68 -10.55 -2.21 9.07
C ASP A 68 -11.96 -2.65 8.69
N MET A 69 -12.15 -3.23 7.49
CA MET A 69 -13.43 -3.73 7.02
C MET A 69 -13.79 -5.06 7.69
N GLU A 70 -15.06 -5.44 7.57
CA GLU A 70 -15.54 -6.78 7.88
C GLU A 70 -14.95 -7.83 6.92
N ALA A 71 -14.82 -9.07 7.36
CA ALA A 71 -14.10 -10.12 6.63
C ALA A 71 -14.68 -10.42 5.25
N CYS A 72 -15.98 -10.28 5.04
CA CYS A 72 -16.61 -10.53 3.73
C CYS A 72 -16.17 -9.51 2.66
N ASN A 73 -15.68 -8.31 3.04
CA ASN A 73 -15.11 -7.34 2.12
C ASN A 73 -13.57 -7.32 2.18
N ALA A 74 -12.98 -7.67 3.31
CA ALA A 74 -11.55 -7.52 3.53
C ALA A 74 -10.73 -8.72 3.06
N GLY A 75 -11.12 -9.93 3.42
CA GLY A 75 -10.32 -11.14 3.18
C GLY A 75 -10.97 -12.16 2.25
N ASN A 76 -12.19 -11.93 1.78
CA ASN A 76 -12.97 -12.86 0.96
C ASN A 76 -13.37 -12.18 -0.36
N ASP A 77 -13.41 -12.96 -1.45
CA ASP A 77 -13.91 -12.48 -2.75
C ASP A 77 -15.44 -12.29 -2.78
N THR A 78 -16.11 -12.75 -1.75
CA THR A 78 -17.56 -12.58 -1.62
C THR A 78 -17.84 -11.21 -1.05
N THR A 79 -18.46 -10.35 -1.84
CA THR A 79 -18.79 -9.00 -1.45
C THR A 79 -20.01 -8.95 -0.53
N CYS A 80 -19.97 -8.06 0.42
CA CYS A 80 -21.11 -7.59 1.21
C CYS A 80 -21.08 -6.05 1.24
N PRO A 81 -22.16 -5.36 1.65
CA PRO A 81 -22.15 -3.92 1.78
C PRO A 81 -21.07 -3.46 2.76
N PHE A 82 -20.39 -2.37 2.43
CA PHE A 82 -19.41 -1.76 3.33
C PHE A 82 -20.08 -1.29 4.62
N THR A 83 -19.42 -1.56 5.75
CA THR A 83 -19.90 -1.07 7.05
C THR A 83 -19.74 0.45 7.10
N ASN A 84 -20.83 1.15 7.34
CA ASN A 84 -20.88 2.61 7.36
C ASN A 84 -19.89 3.20 8.37
N GLY A 85 -19.13 4.20 7.94
CA GLY A 85 -18.17 4.94 8.77
C GLY A 85 -16.78 4.30 8.88
N VAL A 86 -16.58 3.12 8.31
CA VAL A 86 -15.26 2.47 8.24
C VAL A 86 -14.54 2.93 6.98
N GLY A 87 -13.34 3.49 7.14
CA GLY A 87 -12.53 3.97 6.02
C GLY A 87 -11.76 2.84 5.34
N VAL A 88 -11.42 3.04 4.05
CA VAL A 88 -10.68 2.09 3.22
C VAL A 88 -9.40 2.68 2.61
N SER A 89 -8.95 3.85 3.04
CA SER A 89 -7.73 4.47 2.51
C SER A 89 -6.55 4.25 3.47
N GLY A 90 -5.64 3.37 3.10
CA GLY A 90 -4.36 3.18 3.77
C GLY A 90 -3.32 4.20 3.31
N ILE A 91 -2.48 4.66 4.24
CA ILE A 91 -1.33 5.54 3.94
C ILE A 91 -0.07 4.94 4.56
N TYR A 92 1.03 5.00 3.82
CA TYR A 92 2.30 4.40 4.20
C TYR A 92 3.45 5.35 3.92
N PHE A 93 4.46 5.36 4.79
CA PHE A 93 5.63 6.21 4.65
C PHE A 93 6.93 5.41 4.72
N SER A 94 7.91 5.81 3.90
CA SER A 94 9.28 5.36 3.99
C SER A 94 10.21 6.56 4.10
N PHE A 95 11.27 6.44 4.89
CA PHE A 95 12.30 7.46 5.08
C PHE A 95 13.70 6.97 4.72
N ASP A 96 13.78 5.79 4.09
CA ASP A 96 15.03 5.10 3.77
C ASP A 96 15.05 4.55 2.32
N SER A 97 14.40 5.27 1.39
CA SER A 97 14.30 4.91 -0.02
C SER A 97 13.51 3.62 -0.28
N GLY A 98 12.48 3.37 0.52
CA GLY A 98 11.58 2.23 0.35
C GLY A 98 12.09 0.92 0.95
N LYS A 99 13.17 0.93 1.73
CA LYS A 99 13.70 -0.28 2.38
C LYS A 99 12.82 -0.73 3.55
N THR A 100 12.30 0.23 4.29
CA THR A 100 11.30 -0.01 5.34
C THR A 100 10.13 0.95 5.18
N TRP A 101 8.94 0.50 5.64
CA TRP A 101 7.71 1.27 5.56
C TRP A 101 6.99 1.27 6.89
N THR A 102 6.27 2.35 7.15
CA THR A 102 5.43 2.53 8.32
C THR A 102 4.02 2.86 7.88
N GLN A 103 3.05 2.09 8.34
CA GLN A 103 1.62 2.41 8.27
C GLN A 103 1.24 3.07 9.59
N PRO A 104 0.78 4.33 9.60
CA PRO A 104 0.33 4.99 10.81
C PRO A 104 -0.88 4.27 11.41
N THR A 105 -0.98 4.31 12.72
CA THR A 105 -2.18 3.90 13.44
C THR A 105 -2.97 5.13 13.82
N TYR A 106 -4.22 5.14 13.45
CA TYR A 106 -5.18 6.18 13.80
C TYR A 106 -6.17 5.67 14.85
N TYR A 107 -7.15 6.46 15.19
CA TYR A 107 -8.25 6.10 16.07
C TYR A 107 -9.57 6.43 15.39
N GLY A 108 -10.42 5.44 15.18
CA GLY A 108 -11.67 5.60 14.42
C GLY A 108 -12.54 4.36 14.45
N LEU A 109 -13.44 4.25 13.50
CA LEU A 109 -14.37 3.11 13.39
C LEU A 109 -13.70 1.94 12.66
N THR A 110 -13.86 0.74 13.21
CA THR A 110 -13.43 -0.52 12.59
C THR A 110 -14.52 -1.57 12.69
N ALA A 111 -14.71 -2.35 11.64
CA ALA A 111 -15.60 -3.51 11.56
C ALA A 111 -14.80 -4.83 11.60
N ARG A 112 -13.52 -4.78 11.93
CA ARG A 112 -12.59 -5.90 11.92
C ARG A 112 -13.03 -7.09 12.78
N GLY A 113 -13.84 -6.87 13.83
CA GLY A 113 -14.43 -7.91 14.66
C GLY A 113 -15.64 -8.61 14.06
N CYS A 114 -16.10 -8.18 12.88
CA CYS A 114 -17.28 -8.71 12.22
C CYS A 114 -16.93 -9.63 11.05
N GLN A 115 -17.69 -10.70 10.84
CA GLN A 115 -17.55 -11.51 9.64
C GLN A 115 -18.29 -10.92 8.44
N GLY A 116 -19.41 -10.22 8.67
CA GLY A 116 -20.37 -9.88 7.64
C GLY A 116 -21.15 -11.11 7.17
N VAL A 117 -22.07 -10.90 6.23
CA VAL A 117 -22.85 -11.97 5.60
C VAL A 117 -22.70 -11.90 4.10
N PRO A 118 -21.92 -12.80 3.48
CA PRO A 118 -21.72 -12.82 2.04
C PRO A 118 -23.04 -12.88 1.29
N GLY A 119 -23.19 -12.04 0.26
CA GLY A 119 -24.41 -11.97 -0.54
C GLY A 119 -25.59 -11.27 0.14
N SER A 120 -25.44 -10.78 1.35
CA SER A 120 -26.45 -9.95 2.02
C SER A 120 -26.43 -8.52 1.50
N SER A 121 -27.60 -7.90 1.38
CA SER A 121 -27.74 -6.47 1.14
C SER A 121 -27.74 -5.64 2.44
N ASP A 122 -27.67 -6.30 3.59
CA ASP A 122 -27.71 -5.67 4.90
C ASP A 122 -26.30 -5.68 5.50
N PRO A 123 -25.74 -4.52 5.91
CA PRO A 123 -24.48 -4.48 6.62
C PRO A 123 -24.67 -5.15 7.99
N ALA A 124 -24.29 -6.43 8.07
CA ALA A 124 -24.47 -7.24 9.27
C ALA A 124 -23.52 -6.87 10.41
N CYS A 125 -22.84 -5.73 10.30
CA CYS A 125 -21.81 -5.29 11.25
C CYS A 125 -22.15 -3.95 11.89
N THR A 126 -21.99 -3.88 13.22
CA THR A 126 -21.91 -2.59 13.93
C THR A 126 -20.43 -2.29 14.18
N PRO A 127 -19.88 -1.21 13.59
CA PRO A 127 -18.49 -0.86 13.80
C PRO A 127 -18.26 -0.43 15.25
N VAL A 128 -17.05 -0.64 15.72
CA VAL A 128 -16.60 -0.20 17.04
C VAL A 128 -15.49 0.82 16.92
N VAL A 129 -15.32 1.67 17.93
CA VAL A 129 -14.23 2.64 17.97
C VAL A 129 -12.98 1.99 18.53
N GLY A 130 -11.85 2.18 17.84
CA GLY A 130 -10.56 1.61 18.25
C GLY A 130 -9.40 2.04 17.37
N PRO A 131 -8.23 1.40 17.53
CA PRO A 131 -7.10 1.60 16.65
C PRO A 131 -7.43 1.11 15.23
N ILE A 132 -7.10 1.93 14.21
CA ILE A 132 -7.33 1.64 12.80
C ILE A 132 -6.06 1.87 11.98
N GLY A 133 -5.92 1.17 10.86
CA GLY A 133 -4.83 1.31 9.91
C GLY A 133 -5.16 2.20 8.71
N THR A 134 -6.42 2.62 8.58
CA THR A 134 -6.92 3.47 7.50
C THR A 134 -7.14 4.90 7.97
N LEU A 135 -7.31 5.84 7.05
CA LEU A 135 -7.65 7.22 7.40
C LEU A 135 -8.98 7.27 8.15
N PRO A 136 -9.04 7.99 9.28
CA PRO A 136 -10.24 8.06 10.08
C PRO A 136 -11.32 8.94 9.43
N TRP A 137 -12.53 8.77 9.89
CA TRP A 137 -13.65 9.63 9.54
C TRP A 137 -13.39 11.10 9.95
N TYR A 138 -13.65 12.02 9.04
CA TYR A 138 -13.61 13.46 9.31
C TYR A 138 -14.94 13.94 9.86
N TYR A 139 -15.02 14.12 11.17
CA TYR A 139 -16.25 14.50 11.87
C TYR A 139 -16.85 15.82 11.41
N GLU A 140 -16.02 16.78 10.96
CA GLU A 140 -16.46 18.12 10.59
C GLU A 140 -17.41 18.14 9.40
N ASN A 141 -17.36 17.16 8.53
CA ASN A 141 -18.15 17.12 7.30
C ASN A 141 -18.75 15.76 6.98
N GLY A 142 -18.66 14.80 7.89
CA GLY A 142 -19.26 13.47 7.73
C GLY A 142 -18.66 12.63 6.62
N LEU A 143 -17.43 12.95 6.20
CA LEU A 143 -16.73 12.21 5.14
C LEU A 143 -15.97 11.00 5.71
N VAL A 144 -16.00 9.91 4.95
CA VAL A 144 -15.23 8.69 5.18
C VAL A 144 -14.25 8.53 4.02
N SER A 145 -13.07 8.01 4.28
CA SER A 145 -12.14 7.68 3.21
C SER A 145 -12.64 6.44 2.45
N ASP A 146 -12.82 6.57 1.13
CA ASP A 146 -13.47 5.54 0.28
C ASP A 146 -12.53 4.95 -0.77
N GLY A 147 -11.23 5.12 -0.63
CA GLY A 147 -10.24 4.54 -1.53
C GLY A 147 -9.79 5.47 -2.67
N ASP A 148 -9.31 4.87 -3.75
CA ASP A 148 -8.76 5.53 -4.95
C ASP A 148 -7.71 6.61 -4.64
N PRO A 149 -6.68 6.33 -3.85
CA PRO A 149 -5.78 7.35 -3.36
C PRO A 149 -4.86 7.88 -4.46
N ALA A 150 -4.71 9.20 -4.52
CA ALA A 150 -3.65 9.86 -5.27
C ALA A 150 -2.67 10.52 -4.27
N VAL A 151 -1.39 10.26 -4.42
CA VAL A 151 -0.35 10.78 -3.53
C VAL A 151 0.61 11.69 -4.30
N ALA A 152 0.88 12.87 -3.74
CA ALA A 152 1.86 13.79 -4.27
C ALA A 152 2.54 14.57 -3.14
N PHE A 153 3.83 14.91 -3.31
CA PHE A 153 4.48 15.89 -2.47
C PHE A 153 4.19 17.29 -3.02
N GLY A 154 3.68 18.16 -2.16
CA GLY A 154 3.51 19.56 -2.48
C GLY A 154 4.83 20.33 -2.41
N PRO A 155 4.91 21.52 -3.01
CA PRO A 155 6.05 22.39 -2.85
C PRO A 155 6.19 22.81 -1.38
N LYS A 156 7.44 22.86 -0.88
CA LYS A 156 7.72 23.40 0.44
C LYS A 156 7.68 24.93 0.33
N PRO A 157 6.96 25.64 1.19
CA PRO A 157 7.03 27.08 1.25
C PRO A 157 8.50 27.54 1.50
N ASP A 158 8.92 28.60 0.88
CA ASP A 158 10.17 29.27 1.20
C ASP A 158 10.10 29.98 2.58
N ALA A 159 11.16 30.67 2.98
CA ALA A 159 11.21 31.36 4.26
C ALA A 159 10.18 32.51 4.38
N SER A 160 9.59 32.95 3.27
CA SER A 160 8.51 33.95 3.24
C SER A 160 7.10 33.34 3.31
N GLY A 161 6.99 32.02 3.23
CA GLY A 161 5.72 31.30 3.15
C GLY A 161 5.13 31.22 1.73
N SER A 162 5.88 31.61 0.71
CA SER A 162 5.48 31.48 -0.69
C SER A 162 5.86 30.11 -1.26
N PHE A 163 5.02 29.57 -2.19
CA PHE A 163 5.25 28.32 -2.92
C PHE A 163 5.86 28.61 -4.31
#